data_0d958dc9dc8154df23862d48fdf0d3da
#
_entry.id   0d958dc9dc8154df23862d48fdf0d3da
#
_cell.length_a   1.000
_cell.length_b   1.000
_cell.length_c   1.000
_cell.angle_alpha   90.00
_cell.angle_beta   90.00
_cell.angle_gamma   90.00
#
_symmetry.space_group_name_H-M   'P 1'
#
loop_
_entity.id
_entity.type
_entity.pdbx_description
1 polymer ?
#
loop_
_entity_poly.entity_id
_entity_poly.type
_entity_poly.pdbx_seq_one_letter_code
_entity_poly.pdbx_strand_id
1 'polypeptide(L)'
;MYSASKSALVGMSRNMAIDLAPKKIRVNCILPGTTDTPLIRTGNVTEESLAEVAKSFPLKRFGTAEDMAYGIIYLLSDASSFVTGTELIIDGGYTKL
;
A
#
# COMPACT_ATOMS: atom_id res chain seq x y z
N MET A 1 4.96 12.32 12.13
CA MET A 1 5.51 11.01 12.56
C MET A 1 5.21 9.89 11.57
N TYR A 2 3.93 9.70 11.24
CA TYR A 2 3.54 8.64 10.28
C TYR A 2 4.20 8.82 8.91
N SER A 3 4.16 10.04 8.34
CA SER A 3 4.77 10.32 7.04
C SER A 3 6.28 10.14 7.05
N ALA A 4 6.95 10.53 8.13
CA ALA A 4 8.39 10.36 8.26
C ALA A 4 8.78 8.88 8.32
N SER A 5 8.00 8.07 9.06
CA SER A 5 8.22 6.62 9.14
C SER A 5 8.04 5.93 7.78
N LYS A 6 7.02 6.35 7.02
CA LYS A 6 6.78 5.82 5.68
C LYS A 6 7.92 6.17 4.73
N SER A 7 8.39 7.43 4.75
CA SER A 7 9.51 7.87 3.91
C SER A 7 10.79 7.12 4.23
N ALA A 8 11.05 6.87 5.51
CA ALA A 8 12.21 6.10 5.94
C ALA A 8 12.13 4.67 5.43
N LEU A 9 10.96 4.04 5.53
CA LEU A 9 10.76 2.66 5.05
C LEU A 9 11.00 2.56 3.54
N VAL A 10 10.47 3.50 2.76
CA VAL A 10 10.65 3.55 1.31
C VAL A 10 12.13 3.73 0.97
N GLY A 11 12.83 4.64 1.64
CA GLY A 11 14.26 4.85 1.44
C GLY A 11 15.09 3.62 1.74
N MET A 12 14.80 2.95 2.86
CA MET A 12 15.49 1.71 3.23
C MET A 12 15.26 0.61 2.19
N SER A 13 14.02 0.45 1.73
CA SER A 13 13.72 -0.60 0.76
C SER A 13 14.40 -0.37 -0.58
N ARG A 14 14.55 0.88 -1.01
CA ARG A 14 15.31 1.21 -2.22
C ARG A 14 16.77 0.81 -2.09
N ASN A 15 17.39 1.16 -0.96
CA ASN A 15 18.77 0.79 -0.70
C ASN A 15 18.95 -0.73 -0.63
N MET A 16 18.03 -1.42 0.03
CA MET A 16 18.06 -2.87 0.10
C MET A 16 17.91 -3.50 -1.28
N ALA A 17 17.05 -2.93 -2.12
CA ALA A 17 16.85 -3.44 -3.48
C ALA A 17 18.16 -3.38 -4.26
N ILE A 18 18.90 -2.28 -4.15
CA ILE A 18 20.19 -2.13 -4.83
C ILE A 18 21.22 -3.11 -4.26
N ASP A 19 21.33 -3.17 -2.93
CA ASP A 19 22.33 -3.98 -2.26
C ASP A 19 22.11 -5.49 -2.48
N LEU A 20 20.86 -5.92 -2.58
CA LEU A 20 20.53 -7.34 -2.69
C LEU A 20 20.30 -7.80 -4.12
N ALA A 21 20.24 -6.89 -5.09
CA ALA A 21 20.08 -7.24 -6.50
C ALA A 21 21.15 -8.22 -7.01
N PRO A 22 22.46 -8.06 -6.65
CA PRO A 22 23.47 -9.03 -7.08
C PRO A 22 23.21 -10.44 -6.56
N LYS A 23 22.47 -10.59 -5.47
CA LYS A 23 22.07 -11.87 -4.90
C LYS A 23 20.76 -12.39 -5.46
N LYS A 24 20.19 -11.70 -6.47
CA LYS A 24 18.93 -12.04 -7.10
C LYS A 24 17.75 -12.00 -6.11
N ILE A 25 17.81 -11.08 -5.17
CA ILE A 25 16.73 -10.82 -4.22
C ILE A 25 16.09 -9.51 -4.60
N ARG A 26 14.78 -9.52 -4.76
CA ARG A 26 13.98 -8.33 -5.06
C ARG A 26 13.39 -7.77 -3.77
N VAL A 27 13.33 -6.46 -3.66
CA VAL A 27 12.76 -5.77 -2.51
C VAL A 27 11.84 -4.68 -3.02
N ASN A 28 10.58 -4.75 -2.64
CA ASN A 28 9.56 -3.80 -3.06
C ASN A 28 8.71 -3.38 -1.87
N CYS A 29 8.03 -2.25 -2.01
CA CYS A 29 7.10 -1.75 -0.99
C CYS A 29 5.68 -1.75 -1.51
N ILE A 30 4.72 -2.02 -0.64
CA ILE A 30 3.32 -1.72 -0.87
C ILE A 30 2.96 -0.51 -0.03
N LEU A 31 2.27 0.45 -0.65
CA LEU A 31 1.76 1.65 0.01
C LEU A 31 0.24 1.59 -0.05
N PRO A 32 -0.41 0.98 0.95
CA PRO A 32 -1.86 0.86 0.94
C PRO A 32 -2.54 2.17 1.30
N GLY A 33 -3.68 2.41 0.70
CA GLY A 33 -4.61 3.43 1.15
C GLY A 33 -5.46 2.91 2.31
N THR A 34 -6.54 3.64 2.61
CA THR A 34 -7.45 3.22 3.67
C THR A 34 -8.11 1.89 3.31
N THR A 35 -7.90 0.92 4.16
CA THR A 35 -8.39 -0.44 3.97
C THR A 35 -9.51 -0.73 4.97
N ASP A 36 -10.57 -1.35 4.51
CA ASP A 36 -11.71 -1.71 5.35
C ASP A 36 -11.34 -2.86 6.28
N THR A 37 -10.90 -2.50 7.46
CA THR A 37 -10.51 -3.41 8.53
C THR A 37 -11.16 -2.95 9.82
N PRO A 38 -11.17 -3.78 10.87
CA PRO A 38 -11.71 -3.33 12.17
C PRO A 38 -11.07 -2.06 12.71
N LEU A 39 -9.83 -1.78 12.34
CA LEU A 39 -9.10 -0.61 12.83
C LEU A 39 -9.79 0.71 12.46
N ILE A 40 -10.39 0.81 11.27
CA ILE A 40 -11.06 2.06 10.85
C ILE A 40 -12.35 2.32 11.63
N ARG A 41 -12.84 1.34 12.38
CA ARG A 41 -14.06 1.44 13.18
C ARG A 41 -13.82 1.64 14.65
N THR A 42 -12.60 1.99 15.05
CA THR A 42 -12.31 2.30 16.46
C THR A 42 -12.86 3.68 16.81
N GLY A 43 -13.31 3.82 18.06
CA GLY A 43 -13.88 5.07 18.55
C GLY A 43 -15.34 5.24 18.17
N ASN A 44 -15.79 6.49 18.08
CA ASN A 44 -17.19 6.85 17.81
C ASN A 44 -17.46 6.99 16.30
N VAL A 45 -17.02 6.03 15.53
CA VAL A 45 -17.16 6.05 14.06
C VAL A 45 -18.46 5.33 13.69
N THR A 46 -19.27 5.97 12.83
CA THR A 46 -20.50 5.38 12.31
C THR A 46 -20.27 4.86 10.89
N GLU A 47 -21.10 3.89 10.48
CA GLU A 47 -21.05 3.41 9.09
C GLU A 47 -21.41 4.53 8.10
N GLU A 48 -22.29 5.46 8.51
CA GLU A 48 -22.63 6.62 7.68
C GLU A 48 -21.45 7.55 7.45
N SER A 49 -20.66 7.81 8.51
CA SER A 49 -19.47 8.66 8.38
C SER A 49 -18.40 7.99 7.52
N LEU A 50 -18.25 6.67 7.64
CA LEU A 50 -17.33 5.92 6.80
C LEU A 50 -17.75 5.95 5.33
N ALA A 51 -19.05 5.84 5.05
CA ALA A 51 -19.58 5.93 3.69
C ALA A 51 -19.28 7.30 3.05
N GLU A 52 -19.40 8.38 3.84
CA GLU A 52 -19.08 9.72 3.36
C GLU A 52 -17.58 9.86 3.04
N VAL A 53 -16.73 9.34 3.90
CA VAL A 53 -15.27 9.36 3.66
C VAL A 53 -14.93 8.56 2.41
N ALA A 54 -15.57 7.41 2.22
CA ALA A 54 -15.31 6.57 1.05
C ALA A 54 -15.62 7.29 -0.27
N LYS A 55 -16.62 8.18 -0.27
CA LYS A 55 -16.98 8.95 -1.46
C LYS A 55 -15.88 9.92 -1.89
N SER A 56 -14.96 10.27 -0.99
CA SER A 56 -13.85 11.16 -1.32
C SER A 56 -12.74 10.47 -2.14
N PHE A 57 -12.71 9.15 -2.15
CA PHE A 57 -11.73 8.44 -2.97
C PHE A 57 -12.17 8.41 -4.43
N PRO A 58 -11.23 8.53 -5.38
CA PRO A 58 -11.59 8.43 -6.80
C PRO A 58 -12.37 7.16 -7.15
N LEU A 59 -12.00 6.00 -6.57
CA LEU A 59 -12.74 4.76 -6.82
C LEU A 59 -13.97 4.58 -5.91
N LYS A 60 -14.27 5.60 -5.07
CA LYS A 60 -15.51 5.68 -4.28
C LYS A 60 -15.69 4.54 -3.27
N ARG A 61 -14.61 3.95 -2.82
CA ARG A 61 -14.65 2.91 -1.79
C ARG A 61 -13.31 2.81 -1.07
N PHE A 62 -13.32 2.21 0.11
CA PHE A 62 -12.09 1.78 0.75
C PHE A 62 -11.53 0.54 0.05
N GLY A 63 -10.24 0.31 0.20
CA GLY A 63 -9.65 -0.95 -0.23
C GLY A 63 -10.11 -2.10 0.67
N THR A 64 -10.02 -3.31 0.15
CA THR A 64 -10.23 -4.53 0.94
C THR A 64 -8.89 -5.16 1.29
N ALA A 65 -8.90 -6.09 2.26
CA ALA A 65 -7.71 -6.86 2.56
C ALA A 65 -7.23 -7.63 1.33
N GLU A 66 -8.16 -8.11 0.51
CA GLU A 66 -7.86 -8.82 -0.74
C GLU A 66 -7.19 -7.91 -1.76
N ASP A 67 -7.60 -6.64 -1.85
CA ASP A 67 -6.94 -5.69 -2.74
C ASP A 67 -5.45 -5.61 -2.42
N MET A 68 -5.10 -5.56 -1.13
CA MET A 68 -3.70 -5.51 -0.71
C MET A 68 -3.00 -6.85 -0.95
N ALA A 69 -3.68 -7.95 -0.65
CA ALA A 69 -3.13 -9.29 -0.83
C ALA A 69 -2.78 -9.57 -2.28
N TYR A 70 -3.61 -9.16 -3.23
CA TYR A 70 -3.32 -9.34 -4.65
C TYR A 70 -2.07 -8.60 -5.09
N GLY A 71 -1.85 -7.40 -4.57
CA GLY A 71 -0.62 -6.65 -4.83
C GLY A 71 0.61 -7.37 -4.28
N ILE A 72 0.50 -7.90 -3.07
CA ILE A 72 1.58 -8.67 -2.45
C ILE A 72 1.88 -9.93 -3.26
N ILE A 73 0.85 -10.66 -3.65
CA ILE A 73 1.00 -11.89 -4.46
C ILE A 73 1.70 -11.56 -5.78
N TYR A 74 1.32 -10.47 -6.45
CA TYR A 74 1.99 -10.06 -7.68
C TYR A 74 3.48 -9.86 -7.43
N LEU A 75 3.83 -9.09 -6.38
CA LEU A 75 5.24 -8.77 -6.10
C LEU A 75 6.06 -9.99 -5.66
N LEU A 76 5.41 -11.02 -5.09
CA LEU A 76 6.06 -12.26 -4.69
C LEU A 76 6.16 -13.27 -5.83
N SER A 77 5.44 -13.06 -6.91
CA SER A 77 5.35 -14.02 -8.01
C SER A 77 6.41 -13.76 -9.07
N ASP A 78 6.59 -14.74 -9.95
CA ASP A 78 7.48 -14.61 -11.10
C ASP A 78 6.98 -13.59 -12.12
N ALA A 79 5.68 -13.24 -12.06
CA ALA A 79 5.12 -12.19 -12.91
C ALA A 79 5.82 -10.85 -12.69
N SER A 80 6.39 -10.62 -11.50
CA SER A 80 7.14 -9.40 -11.19
C SER A 80 8.66 -9.62 -11.15
N SER A 81 9.16 -10.60 -11.88
CA SER A 81 10.59 -10.99 -11.82
C SER A 81 11.57 -9.87 -12.18
N PHE A 82 11.12 -8.88 -12.94
CA PHE A 82 11.95 -7.73 -13.31
C PHE A 82 11.63 -6.47 -12.50
N VAL A 83 10.89 -6.63 -11.37
CA VAL A 83 10.44 -5.51 -10.53
C VAL A 83 11.18 -5.55 -9.21
N THR A 84 12.00 -4.54 -8.95
CA THR A 84 12.66 -4.35 -7.65
C THR A 84 12.81 -2.86 -7.38
N GLY A 85 12.78 -2.48 -6.12
CA GLY A 85 12.91 -1.09 -5.71
C GLY A 85 11.67 -0.25 -5.98
N THR A 86 10.53 -0.86 -6.29
CA THR A 86 9.30 -0.13 -6.57
C THR A 86 8.47 0.13 -5.32
N GLU A 87 7.66 1.18 -5.39
CA GLU A 87 6.57 1.43 -4.45
C GLU A 87 5.26 1.22 -5.20
N LEU A 88 4.55 0.16 -4.86
CA LEU A 88 3.25 -0.12 -5.46
C LEU A 88 2.17 0.52 -4.59
N ILE A 89 1.58 1.59 -5.09
CA ILE A 89 0.52 2.33 -4.41
C ILE A 89 -0.82 1.64 -4.72
N ILE A 90 -1.53 1.25 -3.65
CA ILE A 90 -2.85 0.61 -3.77
C ILE A 90 -3.82 1.41 -2.91
N ASP A 91 -4.38 2.48 -3.46
CA ASP A 91 -5.11 3.47 -2.67
C ASP A 91 -6.37 4.01 -3.36
N GLY A 92 -6.83 3.36 -4.41
CA GLY A 92 -8.01 3.83 -5.13
C GLY A 92 -7.86 5.21 -5.75
N GLY A 93 -6.62 5.65 -5.97
CA GLY A 93 -6.32 6.94 -6.55
C GLY A 93 -6.20 8.10 -5.56
N TYR A 94 -6.34 7.84 -4.27
CA TYR A 94 -6.40 8.89 -3.26
C TYR A 94 -5.21 9.85 -3.31
N THR A 95 -3.98 9.35 -3.48
CA THR A 95 -2.79 10.19 -3.50
C THR A 95 -2.67 11.06 -4.77
N LYS A 96 -3.59 10.92 -5.71
CA LYS A 96 -3.61 11.70 -6.95
C LYS A 96 -4.58 12.89 -6.88
N LEU A 97 -5.25 13.06 -5.76
CA LEU A 97 -6.15 14.19 -5.55
C LEU A 97 -5.41 15.53 -5.40
#